data_a7a0cec9485e7c3a1f5a483b7388384e
#
_entry.id   a7a0cec9485e7c3a1f5a483b7388384e
#
_cell.length_a   1.000
_cell.length_b   1.000
_cell.length_c   1.000
_cell.angle_alpha   90.00
_cell.angle_beta   90.00
_cell.angle_gamma   90.00
#
_symmetry.space_group_name_H-M   'P 1'
#
loop_
_entity.id
_entity.type
_entity.pdbx_description
1 polymer ?
#
loop_
_entity_poly.entity_id
_entity_poly.type
_entity_poly.pdbx_seq_one_letter_code
_entity_poly.pdbx_strand_id
1 'polypeptide(L)'
;MSKHQALLVTLVPILVASVLGSTVNGAGVTSISIPATAAGDLIIAFGSNRTSTPSPTPAGWASIATGTCNPFGTGSDRSTRMVYQFTDGGAQTLTFDGGSGDASADPYSGCLIFRGASEIGVGAGVSSNSTGPTLTIPTLTINRVPATVVVFSFYGDSITAAPAGWTISNGMAYAEYLNIWAGGNFTLSATAAEIGTVVEIY
;
A
#
# COMPACT_ATOMS: atom_id res chain seq x y z
N MET A 1 -49.05 4.46 10.05
CA MET A 1 -47.77 3.77 10.34
C MET A 1 -46.68 4.42 9.49
N SER A 2 -45.87 5.27 10.09
CA SER A 2 -44.75 5.94 9.39
C SER A 2 -43.61 4.94 9.23
N LYS A 3 -43.28 4.59 7.98
CA LYS A 3 -42.07 3.83 7.68
C LYS A 3 -40.89 4.78 7.82
N HIS A 4 -40.15 4.69 8.91
CA HIS A 4 -38.85 5.30 9.02
C HIS A 4 -37.94 4.52 8.07
N GLN A 5 -37.69 5.08 6.87
CA GLN A 5 -36.57 4.64 6.06
C GLN A 5 -35.30 5.10 6.79
N ALA A 6 -34.58 4.17 7.38
CA ALA A 6 -33.24 4.43 7.83
C ALA A 6 -32.40 4.78 6.60
N LEU A 7 -31.92 6.02 6.51
CA LEU A 7 -30.96 6.42 5.50
C LEU A 7 -29.66 5.68 5.81
N LEU A 8 -29.37 4.65 5.04
CA LEU A 8 -28.09 3.96 5.13
C LEU A 8 -27.03 4.90 4.55
N VAL A 9 -26.40 5.68 5.39
CA VAL A 9 -25.24 6.49 5.01
C VAL A 9 -24.09 5.51 4.86
N THR A 10 -23.73 5.18 3.62
CA THR A 10 -22.51 4.44 3.36
C THR A 10 -21.35 5.38 3.64
N LEU A 11 -20.64 5.15 4.74
CA LEU A 11 -19.44 5.91 5.08
C LEU A 11 -18.32 5.52 4.09
N VAL A 12 -17.76 6.49 3.42
CA VAL A 12 -16.54 6.32 2.63
C VAL A 12 -15.36 6.39 3.59
N PRO A 13 -14.40 5.47 3.54
CA PRO A 13 -13.20 5.54 4.37
C PRO A 13 -12.46 6.85 4.18
N ILE A 14 -12.13 7.54 5.27
CA ILE A 14 -11.45 8.84 5.25
C ILE A 14 -9.99 8.63 5.66
N LEU A 15 -9.04 9.13 4.84
CA LEU A 15 -7.64 9.13 5.22
C LEU A 15 -7.43 10.05 6.43
N VAL A 16 -6.86 9.51 7.51
CA VAL A 16 -6.56 10.26 8.75
C VAL A 16 -5.07 10.50 8.94
N ALA A 17 -4.21 9.64 8.40
CA ALA A 17 -2.76 9.83 8.42
C ALA A 17 -2.05 9.01 7.35
N SER A 18 -0.86 9.47 6.97
CA SER A 18 0.10 8.74 6.16
C SER A 18 1.48 8.82 6.80
N VAL A 19 2.22 7.74 6.81
CA VAL A 19 3.54 7.65 7.45
C VAL A 19 4.51 6.92 6.54
N LEU A 20 5.73 7.46 6.40
CA LEU A 20 6.86 6.74 5.83
C LEU A 20 7.63 6.04 6.93
N GLY A 21 8.11 4.84 6.64
CA GLY A 21 8.98 4.09 7.52
C GLY A 21 10.41 4.60 7.48
N SER A 22 11.19 4.20 8.47
CA SER A 22 12.63 4.42 8.52
C SER A 22 13.37 3.11 8.32
N THR A 23 14.49 3.17 7.60
CA THR A 23 15.41 2.04 7.49
C THR A 23 16.18 1.89 8.79
N VAL A 24 16.23 0.67 9.33
CA VAL A 24 17.10 0.34 10.44
C VAL A 24 18.47 -0.03 9.88
N ASN A 25 19.48 0.76 10.19
CA ASN A 25 20.82 0.65 9.64
C ASN A 25 21.36 -0.79 9.61
N GLY A 26 21.71 -1.26 8.42
CA GLY A 26 22.54 -2.45 8.21
C GLY A 26 21.86 -3.81 8.32
N ALA A 27 20.55 -3.89 8.56
CA ALA A 27 19.85 -5.15 8.79
C ALA A 27 18.81 -5.54 7.73
N GLY A 28 18.62 -4.75 6.68
CA GLY A 28 17.54 -5.01 5.70
C GLY A 28 16.13 -4.90 6.30
N VAL A 29 15.99 -4.25 7.44
CA VAL A 29 14.75 -4.10 8.20
C VAL A 29 14.23 -2.68 8.06
N THR A 30 12.93 -2.52 7.82
CA THR A 30 12.26 -1.22 7.90
C THR A 30 11.24 -1.20 9.02
N SER A 31 11.13 -0.06 9.68
CA SER A 31 10.13 0.17 10.72
C SER A 31 9.29 1.40 10.42
N ILE A 32 8.01 1.29 10.70
CA ILE A 32 7.03 2.38 10.60
C ILE A 32 6.55 2.68 12.02
N SER A 33 6.81 3.90 12.49
CA SER A 33 6.22 4.40 13.75
C SER A 33 4.82 4.92 13.46
N ILE A 34 3.82 4.10 13.73
CA ILE A 34 2.41 4.43 13.50
C ILE A 34 1.93 5.31 14.65
N PRO A 35 1.39 6.51 14.38
CA PRO A 35 0.88 7.40 15.42
C PRO A 35 -0.33 6.79 16.14
N ALA A 36 -0.76 7.42 17.22
CA ALA A 36 -1.95 6.99 17.93
C ALA A 36 -3.18 7.00 17.00
N THR A 37 -3.84 5.87 16.91
CA THR A 37 -5.05 5.62 16.12
C THR A 37 -6.24 5.45 17.05
N ALA A 38 -7.46 5.54 16.52
CA ALA A 38 -8.66 5.13 17.22
C ALA A 38 -8.93 3.62 16.98
N ALA A 39 -9.62 2.98 17.91
CA ALA A 39 -10.07 1.61 17.71
C ALA A 39 -10.97 1.53 16.47
N GLY A 40 -10.74 0.53 15.63
CA GLY A 40 -11.45 0.33 14.36
C GLY A 40 -10.87 1.12 13.17
N ASP A 41 -9.87 1.98 13.36
CA ASP A 41 -9.15 2.54 12.22
C ASP A 41 -8.45 1.40 11.43
N LEU A 42 -8.50 1.46 10.10
CA LEU A 42 -7.80 0.55 9.22
C LEU A 42 -6.43 1.10 8.88
N ILE A 43 -5.41 0.29 9.11
CA ILE A 43 -4.04 0.59 8.69
C ILE A 43 -3.71 -0.32 7.51
N ILE A 44 -3.33 0.27 6.39
CA ILE A 44 -2.76 -0.44 5.25
C ILE A 44 -1.30 -0.06 5.15
N ALA A 45 -0.42 -1.04 5.22
CA ALA A 45 1.01 -0.84 5.21
C ALA A 45 1.71 -1.71 4.18
N PHE A 46 2.86 -1.25 3.75
CA PHE A 46 3.72 -2.00 2.84
C PHE A 46 5.17 -1.98 3.31
N GLY A 47 5.89 -3.01 2.94
CA GLY A 47 7.33 -3.10 3.07
C GLY A 47 7.94 -3.72 1.83
N SER A 48 9.06 -3.17 1.37
CA SER A 48 9.83 -3.68 0.24
C SER A 48 11.23 -4.09 0.67
N ASN A 49 11.83 -5.02 -0.06
CA ASN A 49 13.21 -5.44 0.13
C ASN A 49 13.89 -5.79 -1.21
N ARG A 50 15.20 -5.98 -1.16
CA ARG A 50 16.05 -6.36 -2.31
C ARG A 50 16.23 -7.88 -2.45
N THR A 51 15.19 -8.64 -2.29
CA THR A 51 15.21 -10.08 -2.50
C THR A 51 14.04 -10.52 -3.36
N SER A 52 14.13 -11.69 -3.95
CA SER A 52 13.01 -12.31 -4.68
C SER A 52 11.88 -12.79 -3.76
N THR A 53 12.15 -12.84 -2.46
CA THR A 53 11.18 -13.33 -1.46
C THR A 53 10.62 -12.15 -0.66
N PRO A 54 9.31 -11.89 -0.72
CA PRO A 54 8.69 -10.86 0.11
C PRO A 54 8.88 -11.12 1.60
N SER A 55 9.07 -10.05 2.37
CA SER A 55 9.13 -10.14 3.83
C SER A 55 8.00 -11.00 4.39
N PRO A 56 8.21 -11.74 5.47
CA PRO A 56 7.13 -12.42 6.18
C PRO A 56 6.01 -11.45 6.56
N THR A 57 4.78 -11.95 6.65
CA THR A 57 3.68 -11.15 7.20
C THR A 57 3.95 -10.89 8.68
N PRO A 58 4.02 -9.64 9.13
CA PRO A 58 4.24 -9.34 10.54
C PRO A 58 3.15 -9.93 11.44
N ALA A 59 3.52 -10.31 12.66
CA ALA A 59 2.58 -10.88 13.61
C ALA A 59 1.43 -9.90 13.91
N GLY A 60 0.22 -10.39 13.94
CA GLY A 60 -0.99 -9.58 14.17
C GLY A 60 -1.52 -8.83 12.92
N TRP A 61 -0.85 -8.97 11.78
CA TRP A 61 -1.26 -8.38 10.51
C TRP A 61 -1.77 -9.43 9.52
N ALA A 62 -2.65 -9.03 8.63
CA ALA A 62 -3.11 -9.87 7.53
C ALA A 62 -2.46 -9.43 6.21
N SER A 63 -2.10 -10.41 5.37
CA SER A 63 -1.51 -10.14 4.05
C SER A 63 -2.61 -9.79 3.05
N ILE A 64 -2.40 -8.74 2.25
CA ILE A 64 -3.25 -8.36 1.13
C ILE A 64 -2.67 -8.90 -0.17
N ALA A 65 -1.43 -8.52 -0.47
CA ALA A 65 -0.78 -8.83 -1.72
C ALA A 65 0.75 -8.89 -1.58
N THR A 66 1.38 -9.55 -2.53
CA THR A 66 2.83 -9.52 -2.71
C THR A 66 3.15 -9.24 -4.18
N GLY A 67 4.26 -8.57 -4.42
CA GLY A 67 4.81 -8.36 -5.75
C GLY A 67 6.29 -8.71 -5.78
N THR A 68 6.78 -9.13 -6.93
CA THR A 68 8.21 -9.36 -7.17
C THR A 68 8.59 -8.86 -8.57
N CYS A 69 9.77 -8.32 -8.72
CA CYS A 69 10.31 -8.00 -10.04
C CYS A 69 11.82 -8.25 -10.08
N ASN A 70 12.35 -8.41 -11.28
CA ASN A 70 13.77 -8.51 -11.55
C ASN A 70 14.17 -7.53 -12.66
N PRO A 71 14.36 -6.26 -12.31
CA PRO A 71 14.51 -5.17 -13.27
C PRO A 71 15.81 -5.20 -14.08
N PHE A 72 16.86 -5.73 -13.52
CA PHE A 72 18.21 -5.62 -14.07
C PHE A 72 18.82 -6.96 -14.45
N GLY A 73 18.04 -8.03 -14.48
CA GLY A 73 18.58 -9.38 -14.68
C GLY A 73 19.17 -9.98 -13.41
N THR A 74 20.18 -10.79 -13.51
CA THR A 74 20.71 -11.60 -12.40
C THR A 74 21.06 -10.78 -11.15
N GLY A 75 20.46 -11.12 -10.02
CA GLY A 75 20.86 -10.64 -8.69
C GLY A 75 20.25 -9.31 -8.25
N SER A 76 19.29 -8.79 -8.99
CA SER A 76 18.65 -7.51 -8.68
C SER A 76 17.17 -7.65 -8.34
N ASP A 77 16.81 -8.80 -7.79
CA ASP A 77 15.42 -9.06 -7.39
C ASP A 77 14.89 -8.05 -6.37
N ARG A 78 13.64 -7.75 -6.51
CA ARG A 78 12.87 -6.87 -5.60
C ARG A 78 11.59 -7.57 -5.22
N SER A 79 11.17 -7.38 -4.00
CA SER A 79 9.88 -7.86 -3.54
C SER A 79 9.21 -6.89 -2.59
N THR A 80 7.91 -7.01 -2.51
CA THR A 80 7.07 -6.20 -1.63
C THR A 80 5.97 -7.04 -1.02
N ARG A 81 5.53 -6.62 0.14
CA ARG A 81 4.35 -7.13 0.83
C ARG A 81 3.46 -5.97 1.26
N MET A 82 2.17 -6.08 0.96
CA MET A 82 1.14 -5.23 1.51
C MET A 82 0.37 -6.00 2.57
N VAL A 83 0.16 -5.36 3.72
CA VAL A 83 -0.54 -5.92 4.87
C VAL A 83 -1.57 -4.93 5.40
N TYR A 84 -2.52 -5.42 6.19
CA TYR A 84 -3.47 -4.56 6.87
C TYR A 84 -3.76 -5.04 8.30
N GLN A 85 -4.30 -4.12 9.09
CA GLN A 85 -4.83 -4.38 10.42
C GLN A 85 -5.96 -3.39 10.70
N PHE A 86 -7.07 -3.89 11.25
CA PHE A 86 -8.01 -3.04 12.00
C PHE A 86 -7.46 -2.93 13.42
N THR A 87 -7.11 -1.70 13.82
CA THR A 87 -6.40 -1.47 15.08
C THR A 87 -7.35 -1.40 16.27
N ASP A 88 -6.87 -1.87 17.44
CA ASP A 88 -7.53 -1.64 18.74
C ASP A 88 -7.29 -0.22 19.27
N GLY A 89 -6.52 0.60 18.56
CA GLY A 89 -6.16 1.96 18.92
C GLY A 89 -4.76 2.07 19.52
N GLY A 90 -4.36 3.33 19.76
CA GLY A 90 -3.03 3.64 20.29
C GLY A 90 -1.92 3.72 19.23
N ALA A 91 -0.73 4.07 19.70
CA ALA A 91 0.48 4.11 18.87
C ALA A 91 1.13 2.73 18.82
N GLN A 92 1.69 2.36 17.67
CA GLN A 92 2.36 1.08 17.50
C GLN A 92 3.55 1.19 16.53
N THR A 93 4.42 0.19 16.53
CA THR A 93 5.51 0.07 15.57
C THR A 93 5.28 -1.18 14.73
N LEU A 94 5.32 -1.01 13.41
CA LEU A 94 5.30 -2.10 12.45
C LEU A 94 6.71 -2.27 11.89
N THR A 95 7.21 -3.50 11.90
CA THR A 95 8.51 -3.85 11.35
C THR A 95 8.37 -4.89 10.25
N PHE A 96 8.97 -4.62 9.09
CA PHE A 96 9.17 -5.59 8.03
C PHE A 96 10.60 -6.09 8.10
N ASP A 97 10.74 -7.38 8.29
CA ASP A 97 12.03 -8.06 8.20
C ASP A 97 12.37 -8.27 6.73
N GLY A 98 13.46 -7.67 6.27
CA GLY A 98 13.93 -7.75 4.88
C GLY A 98 14.52 -9.11 4.50
N GLY A 99 14.58 -10.05 5.43
CA GLY A 99 15.25 -11.34 5.22
C GLY A 99 16.78 -11.20 5.14
N SER A 100 17.45 -12.28 4.82
CA SER A 100 18.92 -12.35 4.70
C SER A 100 19.51 -11.72 3.43
N GLY A 101 18.75 -10.88 2.74
CA GLY A 101 19.20 -10.16 1.55
C GLY A 101 20.12 -9.00 1.89
N ASP A 102 20.87 -8.58 0.91
CA ASP A 102 21.90 -7.55 0.95
C ASP A 102 21.51 -6.32 1.81
N ALA A 103 22.20 -6.15 2.92
CA ALA A 103 22.03 -5.04 3.86
C ALA A 103 22.31 -3.65 3.26
N SER A 104 22.83 -3.58 2.04
CA SER A 104 23.10 -2.35 1.29
C SER A 104 21.89 -1.81 0.54
N ALA A 105 20.76 -2.51 0.63
CA ALA A 105 19.56 -2.16 -0.12
C ALA A 105 18.67 -1.23 0.68
N ASP A 106 18.17 -0.20 0.06
CA ASP A 106 17.22 0.77 0.64
C ASP A 106 15.83 0.14 0.80
N PRO A 107 15.53 -0.57 1.91
CA PRO A 107 14.20 -1.04 2.14
C PRO A 107 13.29 0.18 2.33
N TYR A 108 12.16 0.16 1.65
CA TYR A 108 11.17 1.23 1.71
C TYR A 108 9.89 0.71 2.33
N SER A 109 9.29 1.48 3.20
CA SER A 109 8.03 1.13 3.84
C SER A 109 7.18 2.37 4.13
N GLY A 110 5.89 2.15 4.29
CA GLY A 110 4.97 3.22 4.65
C GLY A 110 3.59 2.67 4.95
N CYS A 111 2.72 3.53 5.45
CA CYS A 111 1.32 3.18 5.67
C CYS A 111 0.38 4.36 5.43
N LEU A 112 -0.86 4.02 5.12
CA LEU A 112 -2.03 4.90 5.12
C LEU A 112 -3.01 4.41 6.18
N ILE A 113 -3.60 5.33 6.92
CA ILE A 113 -4.53 5.05 8.01
C ILE A 113 -5.89 5.64 7.64
N PHE A 114 -6.91 4.82 7.62
CA PHE A 114 -8.27 5.19 7.24
C PHE A 114 -9.23 4.99 8.40
N ARG A 115 -10.16 5.93 8.56
CA ARG A 115 -11.28 5.85 9.49
C ARG A 115 -12.57 5.55 8.75
N GLY A 116 -13.42 4.73 9.34
CA GLY A 116 -14.71 4.35 8.77
C GLY A 116 -14.66 3.19 7.79
N ALA A 117 -13.46 2.64 7.55
CA ALA A 117 -13.35 1.39 6.79
C ALA A 117 -13.92 0.21 7.59
N SER A 118 -14.60 -0.69 6.92
CA SER A 118 -15.21 -1.87 7.54
C SER A 118 -14.71 -3.20 6.98
N GLU A 119 -14.08 -3.16 5.81
CA GLU A 119 -13.69 -4.37 5.09
C GLU A 119 -12.55 -4.09 4.10
N ILE A 120 -11.76 -5.11 3.83
CA ILE A 120 -10.79 -5.14 2.72
C ILE A 120 -11.42 -5.90 1.56
N GLY A 121 -11.37 -5.30 0.39
CA GLY A 121 -11.79 -5.94 -0.85
C GLY A 121 -10.65 -6.66 -1.57
N VAL A 122 -10.67 -6.62 -2.89
CA VAL A 122 -9.64 -7.27 -3.71
C VAL A 122 -8.33 -6.49 -3.63
N GLY A 123 -7.23 -7.22 -3.47
CA GLY A 123 -5.88 -6.70 -3.58
C GLY A 123 -5.08 -7.45 -4.64
N ALA A 124 -4.17 -6.76 -5.30
CA ALA A 124 -3.29 -7.34 -6.29
C ALA A 124 -1.87 -6.76 -6.20
N GLY A 125 -0.88 -7.62 -6.39
CA GLY A 125 0.49 -7.20 -6.68
C GLY A 125 0.63 -6.89 -8.16
N VAL A 126 1.33 -5.82 -8.46
CA VAL A 126 1.69 -5.42 -9.82
C VAL A 126 3.20 -5.40 -9.90
N SER A 127 3.76 -6.11 -10.87
CA SER A 127 5.19 -6.06 -11.16
C SER A 127 5.41 -5.58 -12.58
N SER A 128 6.32 -4.64 -12.76
CA SER A 128 6.81 -4.21 -14.05
C SER A 128 8.32 -4.36 -14.07
N ASN A 129 8.83 -5.07 -15.08
CA ASN A 129 10.27 -5.16 -15.33
C ASN A 129 10.74 -4.00 -16.24
N SER A 130 9.91 -2.97 -16.43
CA SER A 130 10.28 -1.80 -17.20
C SER A 130 11.20 -0.88 -16.39
N THR A 131 12.18 -0.31 -17.05
CA THR A 131 13.03 0.75 -16.52
C THR A 131 12.45 2.09 -16.95
N GLY A 132 11.50 2.60 -16.23
CA GLY A 132 10.88 3.87 -16.58
C GLY A 132 10.19 4.51 -15.36
N PRO A 133 9.90 5.81 -15.40
CA PRO A 133 9.25 6.49 -14.27
C PRO A 133 7.73 6.26 -14.21
N THR A 134 7.21 5.23 -14.89
CA THR A 134 5.77 5.03 -15.00
C THR A 134 5.36 3.66 -14.47
N LEU A 135 4.64 3.65 -13.36
CA LEU A 135 3.95 2.47 -12.83
C LEU A 135 2.57 2.36 -13.47
N THR A 136 2.32 1.31 -14.23
CA THR A 136 1.01 1.03 -14.81
C THR A 136 0.25 0.06 -13.91
N ILE A 137 -0.83 0.52 -13.32
CA ILE A 137 -1.74 -0.31 -12.54
C ILE A 137 -2.84 -0.82 -13.49
N PRO A 138 -3.03 -2.15 -13.60
CA PRO A 138 -4.05 -2.74 -14.45
C PRO A 138 -5.45 -2.41 -13.91
N THR A 139 -6.45 -2.63 -14.75
CA THR A 139 -7.86 -2.54 -14.34
C THR A 139 -8.13 -3.46 -13.16
N LEU A 140 -8.63 -2.90 -12.07
CA LEU A 140 -9.14 -3.63 -10.93
C LEU A 140 -10.67 -3.65 -11.01
N THR A 141 -11.25 -4.83 -10.93
CA THR A 141 -12.71 -4.96 -10.84
C THR A 141 -13.14 -4.69 -9.41
N ILE A 142 -13.76 -3.54 -9.17
CA ILE A 142 -14.29 -3.18 -7.87
C ILE A 142 -15.58 -3.98 -7.63
N ASN A 143 -15.61 -4.72 -6.52
CA ASN A 143 -16.71 -5.63 -6.23
C ASN A 143 -17.91 -4.93 -5.58
N ARG A 144 -17.69 -3.80 -4.92
CA ARG A 144 -18.71 -3.04 -4.23
C ARG A 144 -18.41 -1.55 -4.28
N VAL A 145 -19.43 -0.73 -4.38
CA VAL A 145 -19.32 0.73 -4.38
C VAL A 145 -20.14 1.32 -3.23
N PRO A 146 -19.72 2.41 -2.60
CA PRO A 146 -18.45 3.09 -2.85
C PRO A 146 -17.25 2.30 -2.33
N ALA A 147 -16.10 2.47 -2.95
CA ALA A 147 -14.84 1.89 -2.52
C ALA A 147 -13.75 2.96 -2.56
N THR A 148 -12.76 2.85 -1.68
CA THR A 148 -11.50 3.58 -1.79
C THR A 148 -10.44 2.64 -2.33
N VAL A 149 -9.69 3.07 -3.33
CA VAL A 149 -8.58 2.29 -3.90
C VAL A 149 -7.27 2.91 -3.47
N VAL A 150 -6.36 2.08 -3.02
CA VAL A 150 -5.04 2.49 -2.53
C VAL A 150 -3.96 1.87 -3.39
N VAL A 151 -2.99 2.68 -3.80
CA VAL A 151 -1.80 2.22 -4.55
C VAL A 151 -0.55 2.61 -3.79
N PHE A 152 0.35 1.66 -3.65
CA PHE A 152 1.70 1.86 -3.18
C PHE A 152 2.68 1.55 -4.31
N SER A 153 3.70 2.39 -4.43
CA SER A 153 4.87 2.16 -5.27
C SER A 153 6.08 1.86 -4.40
N PHE A 154 7.05 1.13 -4.91
CA PHE A 154 8.15 0.57 -4.15
C PHE A 154 9.50 0.78 -4.82
N TYR A 155 10.50 0.72 -4.01
CA TYR A 155 11.91 0.82 -4.33
C TYR A 155 12.51 2.24 -4.17
N GLY A 156 12.27 2.87 -3.01
CA GLY A 156 12.83 4.21 -2.73
C GLY A 156 12.15 5.32 -3.55
N ASP A 157 11.15 4.95 -4.34
CA ASP A 157 10.48 5.84 -5.26
C ASP A 157 9.09 6.20 -4.75
N SER A 158 8.90 7.49 -4.61
CA SER A 158 7.60 8.06 -4.29
C SER A 158 6.77 8.25 -5.55
N ILE A 159 5.46 8.05 -5.45
CA ILE A 159 4.53 8.50 -6.48
C ILE A 159 4.55 10.03 -6.50
N THR A 160 4.91 10.62 -7.65
CA THR A 160 5.01 12.07 -7.85
C THR A 160 3.87 12.64 -8.69
N ALA A 161 3.24 11.81 -9.53
CA ALA A 161 2.04 12.17 -10.25
C ALA A 161 1.10 10.98 -10.38
N ALA A 162 -0.19 11.22 -10.38
CA ALA A 162 -1.25 10.23 -10.46
C ALA A 162 -2.33 10.70 -11.45
N PRO A 163 -3.17 9.78 -11.96
CA PRO A 163 -4.33 10.15 -12.77
C PRO A 163 -5.28 11.11 -12.04
N ALA A 164 -6.11 11.81 -12.79
CA ALA A 164 -7.13 12.68 -12.20
C ALA A 164 -8.05 11.90 -11.23
N GLY A 165 -8.38 12.53 -10.11
CA GLY A 165 -9.19 11.92 -9.06
C GLY A 165 -8.41 11.17 -7.98
N TRP A 166 -7.08 11.05 -8.13
CA TRP A 166 -6.22 10.48 -7.11
C TRP A 166 -5.58 11.55 -6.22
N THR A 167 -5.41 11.20 -4.96
CA THR A 167 -4.67 12.02 -3.99
C THR A 167 -3.35 11.33 -3.65
N ILE A 168 -2.26 12.10 -3.65
CA ILE A 168 -0.94 11.61 -3.26
C ILE A 168 -0.65 12.10 -1.84
N SER A 169 -0.23 11.18 -0.98
CA SER A 169 0.18 11.46 0.39
C SER A 169 1.43 10.68 0.73
N ASN A 170 2.54 11.38 1.03
CA ASN A 170 3.84 10.78 1.31
C ASN A 170 4.29 9.76 0.24
N GLY A 171 4.11 10.06 -1.04
CA GLY A 171 4.50 9.18 -2.14
C GLY A 171 3.63 7.93 -2.34
N MET A 172 2.54 7.81 -1.59
CA MET A 172 1.47 6.81 -1.75
C MET A 172 0.26 7.49 -2.39
N ALA A 173 -0.56 6.74 -3.12
CA ALA A 173 -1.75 7.31 -3.76
C ALA A 173 -3.02 6.57 -3.33
N TYR A 174 -4.11 7.30 -3.20
CA TYR A 174 -5.43 6.75 -2.97
C TYR A 174 -6.49 7.55 -3.73
N ALA A 175 -7.60 6.91 -4.03
CA ALA A 175 -8.76 7.56 -4.62
C ALA A 175 -10.06 6.91 -4.19
N GLU A 176 -11.10 7.73 -4.12
CA GLU A 176 -12.46 7.26 -3.88
C GLU A 176 -13.15 6.99 -5.21
N TYR A 177 -13.67 5.79 -5.39
CA TYR A 177 -14.38 5.39 -6.59
C TYR A 177 -15.81 4.98 -6.28
N LEU A 178 -16.71 5.54 -7.06
CA LEU A 178 -18.14 5.19 -7.01
C LEU A 178 -18.52 4.17 -8.09
N ASN A 179 -17.60 3.83 -8.98
CA ASN A 179 -17.80 2.96 -10.15
C ASN A 179 -16.56 2.06 -10.38
N ILE A 180 -16.57 1.28 -11.45
CA ILE A 180 -15.45 0.43 -11.86
C ILE A 180 -14.24 1.31 -12.21
N TRP A 181 -13.10 1.00 -11.61
CA TRP A 181 -11.84 1.64 -11.94
C TRP A 181 -11.20 1.00 -13.18
N ALA A 182 -10.77 1.84 -14.10
CA ALA A 182 -10.21 1.40 -15.38
C ALA A 182 -8.68 1.22 -15.39
N GLY A 183 -8.02 1.31 -14.23
CA GLY A 183 -6.57 1.32 -14.14
C GLY A 183 -5.96 2.69 -14.41
N GLY A 184 -4.63 2.80 -14.39
CA GLY A 184 -3.97 4.08 -14.65
C GLY A 184 -2.46 4.03 -14.57
N ASN A 185 -1.85 5.12 -15.05
CA ASN A 185 -0.41 5.32 -15.01
C ASN A 185 -0.05 6.32 -13.92
N PHE A 186 0.88 5.92 -13.06
CA PHE A 186 1.44 6.76 -12.00
C PHE A 186 2.89 7.08 -12.36
N THR A 187 3.31 8.32 -12.10
CA THR A 187 4.71 8.71 -12.30
C THR A 187 5.46 8.56 -10.98
N LEU A 188 6.63 7.99 -11.05
CA LEU A 188 7.53 7.78 -9.93
C LEU A 188 8.67 8.79 -9.92
N SER A 189 9.35 8.93 -8.79
CA SER A 189 10.45 9.88 -8.58
C SER A 189 11.75 9.46 -9.27
N ALA A 190 11.92 8.19 -9.60
CA ALA A 190 13.13 7.67 -10.26
C ALA A 190 12.80 6.73 -11.42
N THR A 191 13.85 6.26 -12.08
CA THR A 191 13.80 5.45 -13.30
C THR A 191 14.10 3.97 -13.05
N ALA A 192 13.94 3.51 -11.83
CA ALA A 192 14.18 2.11 -11.47
C ALA A 192 12.96 1.24 -11.72
N ALA A 193 13.14 -0.05 -11.65
CA ALA A 193 12.07 -1.01 -11.81
C ALA A 193 10.96 -0.88 -10.79
N GLU A 194 9.79 -1.16 -11.25
CA GLU A 194 8.56 -0.78 -10.60
C GLU A 194 7.84 -2.01 -10.08
N ILE A 195 7.59 -2.01 -8.79
CA ILE A 195 6.64 -2.90 -8.16
C ILE A 195 5.57 -2.01 -7.54
N GLY A 196 4.33 -2.37 -7.74
CA GLY A 196 3.21 -1.73 -7.06
C GLY A 196 2.29 -2.76 -6.43
N THR A 197 1.51 -2.32 -5.49
CA THR A 197 0.37 -3.06 -4.98
C THR A 197 -0.84 -2.15 -4.94
N VAL A 198 -1.99 -2.73 -5.18
CA VAL A 198 -3.29 -2.04 -5.17
C VAL A 198 -4.26 -2.82 -4.31
N VAL A 199 -5.13 -2.12 -3.61
CA VAL A 199 -6.20 -2.72 -2.80
C VAL A 199 -7.43 -1.82 -2.78
N GLU A 200 -8.60 -2.43 -2.77
CA GLU A 200 -9.86 -1.76 -2.48
C GLU A 200 -10.23 -1.88 -1.02
N ILE A 201 -10.83 -0.85 -0.45
CA ILE A 201 -11.32 -0.79 0.93
C ILE A 201 -12.73 -0.22 0.98
N TYR A 202 -13.54 -0.69 1.91
CA TYR A 202 -14.94 -0.30 2.11
C TYR A 202 -15.20 0.26 3.48
#